data_775aa0f3af35226900cd0f5d19fd4377
#
_entry.id   775aa0f3af35226900cd0f5d19fd4377
#
_cell.length_a   1.000
_cell.length_b   1.000
_cell.length_c   1.000
_cell.angle_alpha   90.00
_cell.angle_beta   90.00
_cell.angle_gamma   90.00
#
_symmetry.space_group_name_H-M   'P 1'
#
loop_
_entity.id
_entity.type
_entity.pdbx_description
1 polymer ?
#
loop_
_entity_poly.entity_id
_entity_poly.type
_entity_poly.pdbx_seq_one_letter_code
_entity_poly.pdbx_strand_id
1 'polypeptide(L)'
;KYNMAYFARTAEVLPFYTSLTQGSWQQFLTRRQKELSVFSTWAWQWSNEGDMLYTTLFLSTAEIKDEIRPHVLWQTKLDGKVSMKPVPVTNHVTGEKELFVQDDRHTVYLINDVGRVLWKLPLGQQINSEVYQVDLFKNGKLQYLFSTPDKMYLIDRNGNAAGRFPVAFKGKCEQG
;
A
#
# COMPACT_ATOMS: atom_id res chain seq x y z
N LYS A 1 8.54 -21.52 -13.00
CA LYS A 1 8.82 -20.27 -13.75
C LYS A 1 9.84 -19.48 -12.95
N TYR A 2 11.03 -19.26 -13.51
CA TYR A 2 12.04 -18.40 -12.87
C TYR A 2 12.11 -17.10 -13.67
N ASN A 3 11.85 -15.98 -13.02
CA ASN A 3 12.03 -14.66 -13.58
C ASN A 3 13.15 -13.97 -12.80
N MET A 4 14.16 -13.49 -13.49
CA MET A 4 15.22 -12.68 -12.92
C MET A 4 15.23 -11.32 -13.62
N ALA A 5 15.29 -10.25 -12.87
CA ALA A 5 15.45 -8.90 -13.40
C ALA A 5 16.65 -8.22 -12.71
N TYR A 6 17.46 -7.54 -13.49
CA TYR A 6 18.58 -6.75 -13.03
C TYR A 6 18.41 -5.31 -13.49
N PHE A 7 18.59 -4.37 -12.60
CA PHE A 7 18.51 -2.94 -12.87
C PHE A 7 19.83 -2.27 -12.50
N ALA A 8 20.33 -1.41 -13.35
CA ALA A 8 21.55 -0.68 -13.09
C ALA A 8 21.52 0.72 -13.72
N ARG A 9 22.21 1.66 -13.08
CA ARG A 9 22.42 3.00 -13.62
C ARG A 9 23.59 2.99 -14.57
N THR A 10 23.47 3.70 -15.69
CA THR A 10 24.54 3.79 -16.68
C THR A 10 25.82 4.33 -16.08
N ALA A 11 25.74 5.29 -15.16
CA ALA A 11 26.90 5.87 -14.47
C ALA A 11 27.71 4.83 -13.68
N GLU A 12 27.05 3.77 -13.19
CA GLU A 12 27.68 2.68 -12.41
C GLU A 12 28.14 1.53 -13.31
N VAL A 13 27.28 1.15 -14.25
CA VAL A 13 27.45 -0.01 -15.13
C VAL A 13 28.53 0.24 -16.18
N LEU A 14 28.57 1.41 -16.78
CA LEU A 14 29.47 1.68 -17.89
C LEU A 14 30.96 1.64 -17.49
N PRO A 15 31.41 2.25 -16.37
CA PRO A 15 32.78 2.11 -15.90
C PRO A 15 33.12 0.66 -15.54
N PHE A 16 32.19 -0.08 -14.92
CA PHE A 16 32.38 -1.47 -14.55
C PHE A 16 32.62 -2.37 -15.79
N TYR A 17 31.76 -2.26 -16.80
CA TYR A 17 31.95 -3.03 -18.03
C TYR A 17 33.19 -2.61 -18.81
N THR A 18 33.51 -1.31 -18.82
CA THR A 18 34.75 -0.84 -19.45
C THR A 18 35.99 -1.43 -18.79
N SER A 19 35.97 -1.66 -17.47
CA SER A 19 37.08 -2.29 -16.75
C SER A 19 37.18 -3.79 -16.96
N LEU A 20 36.08 -4.48 -17.23
CA LEU A 20 36.01 -5.93 -17.45
C LEU A 20 36.31 -6.34 -18.91
N THR A 21 36.09 -5.44 -19.85
CA THR A 21 36.27 -5.72 -21.29
C THR A 21 37.70 -5.40 -21.75
N GLN A 22 38.15 -6.12 -22.77
CA GLN A 22 39.46 -5.91 -23.41
C GLN A 22 39.31 -5.74 -24.92
N GLY A 23 40.32 -5.16 -25.55
CA GLY A 23 40.38 -5.05 -27.00
C GLY A 23 39.36 -4.13 -27.62
N SER A 24 38.72 -4.58 -28.70
CA SER A 24 37.78 -3.78 -29.51
C SER A 24 36.54 -3.31 -28.73
N TRP A 25 36.04 -4.10 -27.78
CA TRP A 25 34.90 -3.77 -26.96
C TRP A 25 35.20 -2.64 -25.95
N GLN A 26 36.38 -2.65 -25.34
CA GLN A 26 36.80 -1.56 -24.46
C GLN A 26 36.91 -0.24 -25.23
N GLN A 27 37.52 -0.29 -26.42
CA GLN A 27 37.61 0.89 -27.28
C GLN A 27 36.26 1.40 -27.73
N PHE A 28 35.33 0.49 -28.06
CA PHE A 28 33.94 0.82 -28.42
C PHE A 28 33.24 1.55 -27.28
N LEU A 29 33.22 0.97 -26.09
CA LEU A 29 32.58 1.54 -24.91
C LEU A 29 33.17 2.91 -24.56
N THR A 30 34.49 3.06 -24.61
CA THR A 30 35.18 4.33 -24.34
C THR A 30 34.83 5.42 -25.36
N ARG A 31 34.83 5.07 -26.64
CA ARG A 31 34.47 6.01 -27.72
C ARG A 31 33.01 6.47 -27.67
N ARG A 32 32.11 5.57 -27.29
CA ARG A 32 30.66 5.79 -27.28
C ARG A 32 30.11 6.15 -25.89
N GLN A 33 31.00 6.44 -24.93
CA GLN A 33 30.59 6.75 -23.56
C GLN A 33 29.59 7.87 -23.45
N LYS A 34 29.80 8.98 -24.20
CA LYS A 34 28.89 10.12 -24.25
C LYS A 34 27.53 9.77 -24.83
N GLU A 35 27.50 8.95 -25.88
CA GLU A 35 26.26 8.51 -26.51
C GLU A 35 25.50 7.52 -25.63
N LEU A 36 26.21 6.63 -24.98
CA LEU A 36 25.63 5.65 -24.03
C LEU A 36 25.14 6.33 -22.74
N SER A 37 25.72 7.45 -22.34
CA SER A 37 25.28 8.21 -21.16
C SER A 37 23.92 8.91 -21.33
N VAL A 38 23.36 8.94 -22.55
CA VAL A 38 21.97 9.37 -22.77
C VAL A 38 20.99 8.41 -22.10
N PHE A 39 21.38 7.14 -21.94
CA PHE A 39 20.57 6.17 -21.22
C PHE A 39 20.90 6.26 -19.73
N SER A 40 19.92 6.61 -18.92
CA SER A 40 20.08 6.74 -17.46
C SER A 40 20.05 5.41 -16.75
N THR A 41 19.23 4.46 -17.26
CA THR A 41 19.04 3.16 -16.62
C THR A 41 18.98 2.04 -17.64
N TRP A 42 19.56 0.93 -17.27
CA TRP A 42 19.50 -0.35 -17.97
C TRP A 42 18.75 -1.34 -17.11
N ALA A 43 17.77 -2.04 -17.69
CA ALA A 43 17.12 -3.16 -17.04
C ALA A 43 17.21 -4.39 -17.93
N TRP A 44 17.61 -5.50 -17.36
CA TRP A 44 17.76 -6.75 -18.06
C TRP A 44 16.91 -7.80 -17.37
N GLN A 45 16.03 -8.44 -18.13
CA GLN A 45 15.12 -9.46 -17.61
C GLN A 45 15.31 -10.77 -18.36
N TRP A 46 15.41 -11.86 -17.60
CA TRP A 46 15.28 -13.22 -18.13
C TRP A 46 13.96 -13.82 -17.65
N SER A 47 13.21 -14.38 -18.55
CA SER A 47 12.02 -15.14 -18.22
C SER A 47 12.03 -16.48 -18.96
N ASN A 48 11.47 -17.49 -18.31
CA ASN A 48 11.35 -18.84 -18.88
C ASN A 48 9.85 -19.15 -19.04
N GLU A 49 9.48 -19.59 -20.24
CA GLU A 49 8.13 -20.09 -20.53
C GLU A 49 8.23 -21.39 -21.34
N GLY A 50 7.92 -22.50 -20.70
CA GLY A 50 8.17 -23.84 -21.22
C GLY A 50 9.66 -24.10 -21.41
N ASP A 51 10.07 -24.51 -22.62
CA ASP A 51 11.47 -24.77 -23.00
C ASP A 51 12.19 -23.55 -23.59
N MET A 52 11.52 -22.38 -23.58
CA MET A 52 12.07 -21.15 -24.17
C MET A 52 12.56 -20.17 -23.09
N LEU A 53 13.75 -19.63 -23.30
CA LEU A 53 14.33 -18.56 -22.51
C LEU A 53 14.18 -17.23 -23.27
N TYR A 54 13.49 -16.30 -22.64
CA TYR A 54 13.33 -14.93 -23.17
C TYR A 54 14.29 -14.00 -22.46
N THR A 55 14.94 -13.14 -23.23
CA THR A 55 15.80 -12.08 -22.72
C THR A 55 15.25 -10.75 -23.20
N THR A 56 14.96 -9.86 -22.27
CA THR A 56 14.47 -8.52 -22.58
C THR A 56 15.41 -7.47 -22.00
N LEU A 57 15.85 -6.52 -22.84
CA LEU A 57 16.66 -5.37 -22.43
C LEU A 57 15.81 -4.11 -22.52
N PHE A 58 15.72 -3.36 -21.43
CA PHE A 58 15.11 -2.05 -21.37
C PHE A 58 16.18 -0.99 -21.20
N LEU A 59 16.09 0.08 -21.98
CA LEU A 59 16.93 1.27 -21.85
C LEU A 59 16.03 2.47 -21.61
N SER A 60 16.32 3.25 -20.58
CA SER A 60 15.57 4.46 -20.27
C SER A 60 16.47 5.67 -20.46
N THR A 61 15.97 6.69 -21.15
CA THR A 61 16.62 8.01 -21.29
C THR A 61 16.19 9.00 -20.20
N ALA A 62 15.12 8.69 -19.46
CA ALA A 62 14.72 9.50 -18.33
C ALA A 62 15.69 9.27 -17.17
N GLU A 63 16.24 10.33 -16.60
CA GLU A 63 16.83 10.22 -15.27
C GLU A 63 15.76 9.64 -14.35
N ILE A 64 16.03 8.46 -13.77
CA ILE A 64 15.30 8.05 -12.59
C ILE A 64 15.76 9.07 -11.54
N LYS A 65 14.99 10.13 -11.38
CA LYS A 65 15.11 10.95 -10.17
C LYS A 65 14.88 9.96 -9.04
N ASP A 66 15.92 9.76 -8.22
CA ASP A 66 15.87 8.93 -7.00
C ASP A 66 14.91 9.50 -5.94
N GLU A 67 13.93 10.21 -6.37
CA GLU A 67 12.81 10.62 -5.58
C GLU A 67 11.63 9.69 -5.84
N ILE A 68 11.79 8.38 -5.52
CA ILE A 68 10.68 7.71 -4.87
C ILE A 68 10.66 8.26 -3.44
N ARG A 69 10.52 9.58 -3.33
CA ARG A 69 9.90 10.12 -2.13
C ARG A 69 8.48 9.58 -2.18
N PRO A 70 8.04 8.85 -1.17
CA PRO A 70 6.64 8.49 -1.11
C PRO A 70 5.89 9.81 -1.29
N HIS A 71 5.16 9.96 -2.40
CA HIS A 71 4.30 11.11 -2.59
C HIS A 71 3.28 11.02 -1.47
N VAL A 72 3.46 11.83 -0.43
CA VAL A 72 2.46 11.99 0.61
C VAL A 72 1.30 12.71 -0.06
N LEU A 73 0.28 11.95 -0.46
CA LEU A 73 -0.93 12.51 -1.07
C LEU A 73 -1.67 13.40 -0.06
N TRP A 74 -1.70 12.96 1.18
CA TRP A 74 -2.27 13.71 2.31
C TRP A 74 -1.72 13.19 3.65
N GLN A 75 -1.87 13.99 4.66
CA GLN A 75 -1.49 13.65 6.03
C GLN A 75 -2.60 14.09 6.99
N THR A 76 -2.98 13.23 7.90
CA THR A 76 -4.02 13.50 8.90
C THR A 76 -3.45 13.33 10.30
N LYS A 77 -3.68 14.32 11.15
CA LYS A 77 -3.33 14.27 12.57
C LYS A 77 -4.50 13.69 13.35
N LEU A 78 -4.25 12.60 14.08
CA LEU A 78 -5.19 12.01 15.04
C LEU A 78 -4.90 12.54 16.45
N ASP A 79 -5.83 12.30 17.39
CA ASP A 79 -5.68 12.75 18.78
C ASP A 79 -4.70 11.85 19.57
N GLY A 80 -4.53 10.60 19.16
CA GLY A 80 -3.60 9.61 19.69
C GLY A 80 -2.75 8.95 18.61
N LYS A 81 -1.88 8.01 19.01
CA LYS A 81 -1.10 7.19 18.08
C LYS A 81 -1.97 6.08 17.50
N VAL A 82 -1.76 5.73 16.25
CA VAL A 82 -2.46 4.60 15.63
C VAL A 82 -2.12 3.31 16.38
N SER A 83 -3.13 2.59 16.85
CA SER A 83 -3.00 1.36 17.65
C SER A 83 -3.36 0.08 16.89
N MET A 84 -3.95 0.22 15.69
CA MET A 84 -4.28 -0.91 14.82
C MET A 84 -3.84 -0.63 13.39
N LYS A 85 -3.69 -1.68 12.60
CA LYS A 85 -3.47 -1.54 11.15
C LYS A 85 -4.66 -0.82 10.52
N PRO A 86 -4.48 0.30 9.79
CA PRO A 86 -5.57 0.96 9.10
C PRO A 86 -6.26 0.02 8.11
N VAL A 87 -7.59 -0.01 8.14
CA VAL A 87 -8.40 -0.89 7.29
C VAL A 87 -9.03 -0.06 6.17
N PRO A 88 -8.71 -0.33 4.90
CA PRO A 88 -9.38 0.32 3.78
C PRO A 88 -10.82 -0.20 3.68
N VAL A 89 -11.78 0.71 3.71
CA VAL A 89 -13.21 0.44 3.59
C VAL A 89 -13.79 1.14 2.38
N THR A 90 -14.88 0.62 1.83
CA THR A 90 -15.52 1.19 0.64
C THR A 90 -16.69 2.09 1.04
N ASN A 91 -16.69 3.29 0.54
CA ASN A 91 -17.85 4.17 0.59
C ASN A 91 -18.91 3.66 -0.40
N HIS A 92 -20.01 3.14 0.11
CA HIS A 92 -21.07 2.57 -0.73
C HIS A 92 -21.84 3.60 -1.58
N VAL A 93 -21.61 4.90 -1.37
CA VAL A 93 -22.26 5.96 -2.15
C VAL A 93 -21.40 6.36 -3.35
N THR A 94 -20.08 6.55 -3.13
CA THR A 94 -19.16 7.04 -4.17
C THR A 94 -18.31 5.93 -4.79
N GLY A 95 -18.18 4.76 -4.13
CA GLY A 95 -17.28 3.68 -4.52
C GLY A 95 -15.83 3.90 -4.10
N GLU A 96 -15.48 5.07 -3.58
CA GLU A 96 -14.13 5.44 -3.17
C GLU A 96 -13.68 4.70 -1.90
N LYS A 97 -12.37 4.68 -1.67
CA LYS A 97 -11.79 4.06 -0.47
C LYS A 97 -11.66 5.10 0.64
N GLU A 98 -12.08 4.70 1.83
CA GLU A 98 -11.92 5.42 3.08
C GLU A 98 -11.05 4.58 4.02
N LEU A 99 -10.48 5.18 5.06
CA LEU A 99 -9.68 4.48 6.05
C LEU A 99 -10.40 4.43 7.38
N PHE A 100 -10.58 3.22 7.89
CA PHE A 100 -11.06 2.96 9.24
C PHE A 100 -9.84 2.67 10.13
N VAL A 101 -9.66 3.42 11.23
CA VAL A 101 -8.49 3.31 12.09
C VAL A 101 -8.83 3.61 13.54
N GLN A 102 -8.14 2.97 14.49
CA GLN A 102 -8.27 3.25 15.91
C GLN A 102 -6.93 3.77 16.46
N ASP A 103 -7.00 4.75 17.36
CA ASP A 103 -5.85 5.26 18.11
C ASP A 103 -5.65 4.54 19.47
N ASP A 104 -4.55 4.85 20.16
CA ASP A 104 -4.19 4.31 21.47
C ASP A 104 -5.08 4.83 22.62
N ARG A 105 -5.95 5.79 22.34
CA ARG A 105 -7.01 6.25 23.26
C ARG A 105 -8.34 5.53 23.01
N HIS A 106 -8.31 4.47 22.18
CA HIS A 106 -9.46 3.67 21.82
C HIS A 106 -10.56 4.45 21.08
N THR A 107 -10.18 5.53 20.38
CA THR A 107 -11.07 6.27 19.50
C THR A 107 -10.93 5.76 18.08
N VAL A 108 -12.06 5.47 17.44
CA VAL A 108 -12.13 5.09 16.03
C VAL A 108 -12.35 6.31 15.18
N TYR A 109 -11.70 6.34 14.03
CA TYR A 109 -11.82 7.40 13.02
C TYR A 109 -12.20 6.78 11.68
N LEU A 110 -13.07 7.45 10.94
CA LEU A 110 -13.23 7.26 9.51
C LEU A 110 -12.62 8.45 8.79
N ILE A 111 -11.71 8.18 7.85
CA ILE A 111 -10.96 9.19 7.10
C ILE A 111 -11.23 8.96 5.63
N ASN A 112 -11.59 10.00 4.89
CA ASN A 112 -11.85 9.88 3.46
C ASN A 112 -10.55 9.83 2.62
N ASP A 113 -10.70 9.69 1.32
CA ASP A 113 -9.64 9.59 0.30
C ASP A 113 -8.71 10.82 0.21
N VAL A 114 -9.17 11.99 0.69
CA VAL A 114 -8.37 13.23 0.75
C VAL A 114 -7.82 13.52 2.17
N GLY A 115 -7.89 12.54 3.08
CA GLY A 115 -7.32 12.67 4.44
C GLY A 115 -8.19 13.44 5.43
N ARG A 116 -9.46 13.74 5.11
CA ARG A 116 -10.35 14.41 6.05
C ARG A 116 -11.00 13.41 7.00
N VAL A 117 -10.91 13.66 8.31
CA VAL A 117 -11.68 12.91 9.32
C VAL A 117 -13.16 13.22 9.15
N LEU A 118 -13.95 12.19 8.85
CA LEU A 118 -15.40 12.30 8.70
C LEU A 118 -16.10 12.28 10.05
N TRP A 119 -15.68 11.38 10.94
CA TRP A 119 -16.17 11.30 12.31
C TRP A 119 -15.17 10.61 13.22
N LYS A 120 -15.42 10.73 14.54
CA LYS A 120 -14.69 10.08 15.63
C LYS A 120 -15.69 9.38 16.53
N LEU A 121 -15.35 8.17 16.99
CA LEU A 121 -16.17 7.38 17.89
C LEU A 121 -15.31 6.81 19.02
N PRO A 122 -15.40 7.32 20.27
CA PRO A 122 -14.71 6.73 21.40
C PRO A 122 -15.39 5.41 21.81
N LEU A 123 -14.64 4.31 21.80
CA LEU A 123 -15.13 2.98 22.19
C LEU A 123 -14.80 2.65 23.66
N GLY A 124 -13.74 3.25 24.21
CA GLY A 124 -13.22 2.94 25.55
C GLY A 124 -12.43 1.64 25.65
N GLN A 125 -12.36 0.85 24.55
CA GLN A 125 -11.63 -0.40 24.48
C GLN A 125 -11.01 -0.58 23.08
N GLN A 126 -9.95 -1.38 23.01
CA GLN A 126 -9.32 -1.72 21.75
C GLN A 126 -10.19 -2.70 20.95
N ILE A 127 -10.23 -2.50 19.63
CA ILE A 127 -10.83 -3.47 18.70
C ILE A 127 -9.92 -4.70 18.67
N ASN A 128 -10.50 -5.87 18.89
CA ASN A 128 -9.80 -7.16 18.95
C ASN A 128 -10.18 -8.11 17.80
N SER A 129 -10.99 -7.66 16.86
CA SER A 129 -11.34 -8.41 15.66
C SER A 129 -10.91 -7.69 14.40
N GLU A 130 -11.04 -8.33 13.26
CA GLU A 130 -11.05 -7.64 11.98
C GLU A 130 -12.29 -6.75 11.84
N VAL A 131 -12.21 -5.75 10.95
CA VAL A 131 -13.32 -4.86 10.61
C VAL A 131 -13.91 -5.32 9.29
N TYR A 132 -15.16 -5.76 9.33
CA TYR A 132 -15.89 -6.22 8.16
C TYR A 132 -16.88 -5.18 7.69
N GLN A 133 -17.04 -5.08 6.37
CA GLN A 133 -18.16 -4.34 5.79
C GLN A 133 -19.29 -5.29 5.45
N VAL A 134 -20.48 -5.05 5.99
CA VAL A 134 -21.66 -5.88 5.79
C VAL A 134 -22.86 -5.03 5.38
N ASP A 135 -23.74 -5.57 4.57
CA ASP A 135 -25.06 -5.00 4.28
C ASP A 135 -26.13 -5.79 5.05
N LEU A 136 -26.27 -5.51 6.35
CA LEU A 136 -27.21 -6.21 7.21
C LEU A 136 -28.66 -6.03 6.74
N PHE A 137 -29.00 -4.85 6.22
CA PHE A 137 -30.36 -4.50 5.83
C PHE A 137 -30.68 -4.83 4.37
N LYS A 138 -29.72 -5.36 3.60
CA LYS A 138 -29.86 -5.71 2.18
C LYS A 138 -30.40 -4.54 1.32
N ASN A 139 -29.91 -3.34 1.59
CA ASN A 139 -30.32 -2.12 0.94
C ASN A 139 -29.18 -1.38 0.23
N GLY A 140 -28.04 -2.05 0.04
CA GLY A 140 -26.83 -1.49 -0.58
C GLY A 140 -26.02 -0.55 0.32
N LYS A 141 -26.46 -0.29 1.55
CA LYS A 141 -25.72 0.55 2.51
C LYS A 141 -24.85 -0.33 3.40
N LEU A 142 -23.54 -0.13 3.35
CA LEU A 142 -22.59 -0.89 4.12
C LEU A 142 -22.46 -0.37 5.55
N GLN A 143 -22.38 -1.30 6.50
CA GLN A 143 -22.08 -1.06 7.90
C GLN A 143 -20.73 -1.67 8.25
N TYR A 144 -20.08 -1.16 9.30
CA TYR A 144 -18.83 -1.69 9.85
C TYR A 144 -19.14 -2.59 11.04
N LEU A 145 -18.79 -3.87 10.91
CA LEU A 145 -18.96 -4.90 11.96
C LEU A 145 -17.58 -5.21 12.57
N PHE A 146 -17.45 -5.07 13.86
CA PHE A 146 -16.24 -5.39 14.62
C PHE A 146 -16.55 -5.66 16.07
N SER A 147 -15.58 -6.18 16.83
CA SER A 147 -15.75 -6.42 18.26
C SER A 147 -14.62 -5.82 19.10
N THR A 148 -14.96 -5.54 20.33
CA THR A 148 -14.05 -5.32 21.46
C THR A 148 -14.15 -6.52 22.41
N PRO A 149 -13.32 -6.66 23.45
CA PRO A 149 -13.44 -7.79 24.39
C PRO A 149 -14.83 -8.01 24.99
N ASP A 150 -15.61 -6.95 25.16
CA ASP A 150 -16.91 -7.03 25.84
C ASP A 150 -18.12 -6.87 24.93
N LYS A 151 -17.95 -6.33 23.72
CA LYS A 151 -19.07 -5.94 22.86
C LYS A 151 -18.80 -6.16 21.37
N MET A 152 -19.87 -6.48 20.66
CA MET A 152 -19.91 -6.43 19.20
C MET A 152 -20.57 -5.14 18.74
N TYR A 153 -19.97 -4.47 17.79
CA TYR A 153 -20.43 -3.21 17.22
C TYR A 153 -20.85 -3.40 15.77
N LEU A 154 -21.93 -2.76 15.42
CA LEU A 154 -22.32 -2.53 14.03
C LEU A 154 -22.64 -1.04 13.90
N ILE A 155 -21.86 -0.33 13.11
CA ILE A 155 -22.04 1.12 12.92
C ILE A 155 -22.20 1.45 11.44
N ASP A 156 -23.01 2.45 11.14
CA ASP A 156 -23.20 2.94 9.79
C ASP A 156 -22.01 3.82 9.33
N ARG A 157 -22.01 4.22 8.06
CA ARG A 157 -20.96 5.10 7.51
C ARG A 157 -20.88 6.46 8.21
N ASN A 158 -21.92 6.91 8.89
CA ASN A 158 -21.95 8.18 9.61
C ASN A 158 -21.45 8.05 11.07
N GLY A 159 -21.07 6.84 11.49
CA GLY A 159 -20.61 6.57 12.85
C GLY A 159 -21.72 6.27 13.85
N ASN A 160 -22.97 6.09 13.40
CA ASN A 160 -24.10 5.78 14.25
C ASN A 160 -24.27 4.27 14.44
N ALA A 161 -24.72 3.86 15.62
CA ALA A 161 -25.05 2.48 15.88
C ALA A 161 -26.22 2.01 14.97
N ALA A 162 -26.07 0.86 14.35
CA ALA A 162 -27.06 0.26 13.47
C ALA A 162 -27.88 -0.82 14.21
N GLY A 163 -29.20 -0.76 14.11
CA GLY A 163 -30.08 -1.74 14.72
C GLY A 163 -30.02 -1.74 16.24
N ARG A 164 -29.78 -2.93 16.83
CA ARG A 164 -29.69 -3.12 18.29
C ARG A 164 -28.26 -3.14 18.82
N PHE A 165 -27.28 -2.71 18.03
CA PHE A 165 -25.89 -2.66 18.43
C PHE A 165 -25.57 -1.37 19.22
N PRO A 166 -24.53 -1.44 20.11
CA PRO A 166 -23.66 -2.59 20.39
C PRO A 166 -24.34 -3.65 21.24
N VAL A 167 -23.98 -4.92 20.99
CA VAL A 167 -24.43 -6.08 21.79
C VAL A 167 -23.31 -6.50 22.71
N ALA A 168 -23.61 -6.60 24.01
CA ALA A 168 -22.66 -7.07 25.01
C ALA A 168 -22.53 -8.61 24.96
N PHE A 169 -21.31 -9.12 25.12
CA PHE A 169 -21.07 -10.54 25.27
C PHE A 169 -21.37 -10.99 26.71
N LYS A 170 -21.86 -12.22 26.89
CA LYS A 170 -22.05 -12.82 28.21
C LYS A 170 -20.75 -13.33 28.86
N GLY A 171 -19.60 -13.20 28.18
CA GLY A 171 -18.26 -13.55 28.62
C GLY A 171 -17.23 -12.77 27.81
N LYS A 172 -15.96 -12.75 28.26
CA LYS A 172 -14.88 -12.08 27.50
C LYS A 172 -14.60 -12.90 26.22
N CYS A 173 -14.58 -12.22 25.09
CA CYS A 173 -14.04 -12.80 23.85
C CYS A 173 -12.51 -12.70 23.90
N GLU A 174 -11.84 -13.83 24.08
CA GLU A 174 -10.40 -13.95 23.80
C GLU A 174 -10.20 -14.04 22.28
N GLN A 175 -9.09 -13.49 21.79
CA GLN A 175 -8.76 -13.56 20.37
C GLN A 175 -8.73 -15.02 19.89
N GLY A 176 -9.46 -15.31 18.84
CA GLY A 176 -9.32 -16.53 18.05
C GLY A 176 -8.30 -16.36 16.95
#